data_47d7492c5eae3b518e33310088acbee4
#
_entry.id   47d7492c5eae3b518e33310088acbee4
#
_cell.length_a   1.000
_cell.length_b   1.000
_cell.length_c   1.000
_cell.angle_alpha   90.00
_cell.angle_beta   90.00
_cell.angle_gamma   90.00
#
_symmetry.space_group_name_H-M   'P 1'
#
loop_
_entity.id
_entity.type
_entity.pdbx_description
1 polymer ?
#
loop_
_entity_poly.entity_id
_entity_poly.type
_entity_poly.pdbx_seq_one_letter_code
_entity_poly.pdbx_strand_id
1 'polypeptide(L)'
;VIAVSGDVGQGTELDGLEEKAKATGASKLYVLDLKKDFVENYIFPTLKFGAKYEDYLLGTSFARPCIAKALADIAIKEGADAICHGCTGKGNDQVRFELTLKALCPDMAIIAPWREWDIESRDEEIDYAEAHNIPLKINRETNYSKDKNLWHLSHEGLDLENPANEPQYNKPGFLELGVSPEQAPDTPTYITLHFEKGIPLSLIHI
;
A
#
# COMPACT_ATOMS: atom_id res chain seq x y z
N VAL A 1 -11.53 -13.22 -14.64
CA VAL A 1 -10.61 -12.29 -13.94
C VAL A 1 -9.96 -13.02 -12.77
N ILE A 2 -8.64 -12.86 -12.62
CA ILE A 2 -7.87 -13.36 -11.48
C ILE A 2 -7.49 -12.14 -10.64
N ALA A 3 -7.88 -12.15 -9.36
CA ALA A 3 -7.50 -11.11 -8.41
C ALA A 3 -6.16 -11.46 -7.74
N VAL A 4 -5.31 -10.46 -7.54
CA VAL A 4 -4.00 -10.63 -6.87
C VAL A 4 -3.82 -9.51 -5.86
N SER A 5 -3.41 -9.86 -4.64
CA SER A 5 -3.01 -8.93 -3.60
C SER A 5 -1.65 -9.34 -3.03
N GLY A 6 -0.78 -8.37 -2.79
CA GLY A 6 0.52 -8.58 -2.15
C GLY A 6 0.50 -8.11 -0.70
N ASP A 7 0.89 -8.99 0.23
CA ASP A 7 1.06 -8.66 1.64
C ASP A 7 2.49 -8.15 1.88
N VAL A 8 2.62 -6.86 2.08
CA VAL A 8 3.86 -6.16 2.46
C VAL A 8 3.79 -5.61 3.90
N GLY A 9 2.81 -6.12 4.70
CA GLY A 9 2.60 -5.75 6.10
C GLY A 9 1.47 -4.76 6.35
N GLN A 10 0.43 -4.75 5.49
CA GLN A 10 -0.77 -3.91 5.66
C GLN A 10 -1.67 -4.36 6.81
N GLY A 11 -1.45 -5.55 7.37
CA GLY A 11 -2.22 -6.09 8.48
C GLY A 11 -3.67 -6.38 8.09
N THR A 12 -4.61 -5.83 8.85
CA THR A 12 -6.06 -6.11 8.72
C THR A 12 -6.69 -5.61 7.40
N GLU A 13 -5.97 -4.85 6.59
CA GLU A 13 -6.46 -4.43 5.27
C GLU A 13 -6.67 -5.61 4.30
N LEU A 14 -6.03 -6.76 4.60
CA LEU A 14 -6.17 -7.99 3.83
C LEU A 14 -7.39 -8.83 4.24
N ASP A 15 -8.07 -8.48 5.34
CA ASP A 15 -9.20 -9.24 5.85
C ASP A 15 -10.42 -9.12 4.92
N GLY A 16 -11.03 -10.26 4.61
CA GLY A 16 -12.23 -10.35 3.77
C GLY A 16 -11.99 -10.19 2.27
N LEU A 17 -10.73 -10.27 1.80
CA LEU A 17 -10.42 -10.20 0.37
C LEU A 17 -11.02 -11.37 -0.42
N GLU A 18 -11.14 -12.55 0.19
CA GLU A 18 -11.72 -13.72 -0.49
C GLU A 18 -13.20 -13.53 -0.79
N GLU A 19 -13.97 -13.07 0.19
CA GLU A 19 -15.38 -12.77 0.04
C GLU A 19 -15.60 -11.62 -0.96
N LYS A 20 -14.77 -10.59 -0.89
CA LYS A 20 -14.81 -9.46 -1.82
C LYS A 20 -14.52 -9.92 -3.25
N ALA A 21 -13.47 -10.70 -3.46
CA ALA A 21 -13.11 -11.22 -4.79
C ALA A 21 -14.23 -12.06 -5.38
N LYS A 22 -14.86 -12.94 -4.60
CA LYS A 22 -16.01 -13.73 -5.03
C LYS A 22 -17.21 -12.86 -5.38
N ALA A 23 -17.54 -11.89 -4.53
CA ALA A 23 -18.68 -10.99 -4.74
C ALA A 23 -18.54 -10.11 -5.98
N THR A 24 -17.31 -9.77 -6.35
CA THR A 24 -17.00 -8.97 -7.54
C THR A 24 -16.70 -9.81 -8.80
N GLY A 25 -16.92 -11.13 -8.74
CA GLY A 25 -16.85 -12.02 -9.91
C GLY A 25 -15.43 -12.47 -10.30
N ALA A 26 -14.44 -12.37 -9.42
CA ALA A 26 -13.14 -12.96 -9.65
C ALA A 26 -13.24 -14.49 -9.65
N SER A 27 -12.64 -15.13 -10.65
CA SER A 27 -12.59 -16.61 -10.77
C SER A 27 -11.54 -17.23 -9.85
N LYS A 28 -10.56 -16.44 -9.41
CA LYS A 28 -9.46 -16.86 -8.57
C LYS A 28 -8.89 -15.66 -7.80
N LEU A 29 -8.38 -15.92 -6.60
CA LEU A 29 -7.66 -14.92 -5.80
C LEU A 29 -6.29 -15.48 -5.39
N TYR A 30 -5.27 -14.66 -5.52
CA TYR A 30 -3.98 -14.85 -4.89
C TYR A 30 -3.77 -13.77 -3.81
N VAL A 31 -3.44 -14.19 -2.60
CA VAL A 31 -2.90 -13.32 -1.54
C VAL A 31 -1.47 -13.79 -1.30
N LEU A 32 -0.49 -13.00 -1.71
CA LEU A 32 0.91 -13.38 -1.72
C LEU A 32 1.62 -12.78 -0.51
N ASP A 33 2.22 -13.61 0.34
CA ASP A 33 3.08 -13.14 1.43
C ASP A 33 4.42 -12.65 0.84
N LEU A 34 4.56 -11.33 0.72
CA LEU A 34 5.75 -10.68 0.19
C LEU A 34 6.63 -10.08 1.30
N LYS A 35 6.29 -10.24 2.58
CA LYS A 35 6.97 -9.58 3.69
C LYS A 35 8.47 -9.84 3.71
N LYS A 36 8.85 -11.09 3.51
CA LYS A 36 10.28 -11.47 3.49
C LYS A 36 11.02 -10.84 2.30
N ASP A 37 10.46 -10.95 1.10
CA ASP A 37 11.04 -10.36 -0.12
C ASP A 37 11.13 -8.83 0.01
N PHE A 38 10.08 -8.21 0.53
CA PHE A 38 10.02 -6.77 0.77
C PHE A 38 11.10 -6.30 1.75
N VAL A 39 11.33 -7.04 2.84
CA VAL A 39 12.38 -6.71 3.82
C VAL A 39 13.78 -6.88 3.22
N GLU A 40 14.06 -8.04 2.64
CA GLU A 40 15.41 -8.41 2.22
C GLU A 40 15.88 -7.65 0.97
N ASN A 41 14.98 -7.44 0.00
CA ASN A 41 15.33 -6.92 -1.31
C ASN A 41 14.93 -5.45 -1.54
N TYR A 42 14.12 -4.86 -0.65
CA TYR A 42 13.69 -3.46 -0.77
C TYR A 42 14.02 -2.64 0.49
N ILE A 43 13.59 -3.07 1.68
CA ILE A 43 13.82 -2.32 2.92
C ILE A 43 15.32 -2.25 3.28
N PHE A 44 15.99 -3.39 3.34
CA PHE A 44 17.42 -3.41 3.73
C PHE A 44 18.32 -2.64 2.76
N PRO A 45 18.17 -2.73 1.44
CA PRO A 45 18.88 -1.85 0.52
C PRO A 45 18.58 -0.37 0.75
N THR A 46 17.31 -0.01 0.90
CA THR A 46 16.87 1.38 1.16
C THR A 46 17.51 1.92 2.45
N LEU A 47 17.53 1.12 3.52
CA LEU A 47 18.16 1.46 4.79
C LEU A 47 19.66 1.67 4.64
N LYS A 48 20.36 0.76 3.95
CA LYS A 48 21.81 0.85 3.74
C LYS A 48 22.23 2.09 2.96
N PHE A 49 21.42 2.49 1.98
CA PHE A 49 21.67 3.70 1.19
C PHE A 49 21.23 4.98 1.90
N GLY A 50 20.47 4.87 3.01
CA GLY A 50 19.85 6.03 3.64
C GLY A 50 18.90 6.76 2.69
N ALA A 51 18.25 6.02 1.78
CA ALA A 51 17.44 6.61 0.73
C ALA A 51 16.15 7.20 1.32
N LYS A 52 15.95 8.48 1.05
CA LYS A 52 14.73 9.23 1.40
C LYS A 52 14.56 10.40 0.45
N TYR A 53 13.36 10.93 0.37
CA TYR A 53 13.07 12.18 -0.30
C TYR A 53 12.65 13.21 0.74
N GLU A 54 13.50 14.20 1.01
CA GLU A 54 13.38 15.07 2.19
C GLU A 54 13.24 14.21 3.46
N ASP A 55 12.11 14.27 4.18
CA ASP A 55 11.83 13.42 5.33
C ASP A 55 10.90 12.24 5.02
N TYR A 56 10.46 12.10 3.76
CA TYR A 56 9.66 10.98 3.31
C TYR A 56 10.51 9.74 3.08
N LEU A 57 10.17 8.64 3.80
CA LEU A 57 10.94 7.39 3.80
C LEU A 57 10.73 6.50 2.58
N LEU A 58 9.99 6.95 1.57
CA LEU A 58 9.79 6.27 0.28
C LEU A 58 9.09 4.90 0.36
N GLY A 59 8.42 4.55 1.46
CA GLY A 59 7.87 3.21 1.66
C GLY A 59 6.88 2.78 0.58
N THR A 60 5.99 3.66 0.15
CA THR A 60 5.10 3.41 -0.99
C THR A 60 5.86 3.27 -2.30
N SER A 61 6.93 4.06 -2.48
CA SER A 61 7.69 4.11 -3.73
C SER A 61 8.39 2.77 -4.06
N PHE A 62 8.85 2.01 -3.07
CA PHE A 62 9.46 0.71 -3.31
C PHE A 62 8.55 -0.48 -2.95
N ALA A 63 7.45 -0.29 -2.21
CA ALA A 63 6.44 -1.31 -2.01
C ALA A 63 5.69 -1.65 -3.31
N ARG A 64 5.34 -0.63 -4.11
CA ARG A 64 4.62 -0.83 -5.38
C ARG A 64 5.41 -1.68 -6.40
N PRO A 65 6.70 -1.44 -6.65
CA PRO A 65 7.51 -2.33 -7.49
C PRO A 65 7.60 -3.77 -6.96
N CYS A 66 7.68 -3.98 -5.65
CA CYS A 66 7.64 -5.31 -5.05
C CYS A 66 6.34 -6.06 -5.40
N ILE A 67 5.19 -5.39 -5.19
CA ILE A 67 3.88 -5.94 -5.51
C ILE A 67 3.74 -6.16 -7.03
N ALA A 68 4.18 -5.19 -7.85
CA ALA A 68 4.09 -5.27 -9.31
C ALA A 68 4.90 -6.44 -9.87
N LYS A 69 6.09 -6.71 -9.30
CA LYS A 69 6.88 -7.89 -9.67
C LYS A 69 6.10 -9.18 -9.40
N ALA A 70 5.55 -9.33 -8.21
CA ALA A 70 4.76 -10.51 -7.87
C ALA A 70 3.51 -10.65 -8.74
N LEU A 71 2.87 -9.54 -9.10
CA LEU A 71 1.74 -9.51 -10.04
C LEU A 71 2.16 -9.98 -11.45
N ALA A 72 3.31 -9.53 -11.95
CA ALA A 72 3.88 -9.99 -13.23
C ALA A 72 4.15 -11.51 -13.21
N ASP A 73 4.75 -12.01 -12.14
CA ASP A 73 5.05 -13.44 -11.97
C ASP A 73 3.76 -14.29 -12.03
N ILE A 74 2.67 -13.84 -11.37
CA ILE A 74 1.37 -14.52 -11.44
C ILE A 74 0.74 -14.39 -12.83
N ALA A 75 0.80 -13.23 -13.45
CA ALA A 75 0.23 -13.02 -14.79
C ALA A 75 0.89 -13.94 -15.83
N ILE A 76 2.21 -14.06 -15.79
CA ILE A 76 2.96 -14.99 -16.65
C ILE A 76 2.57 -16.44 -16.36
N LYS A 77 2.51 -16.82 -15.07
CA LYS A 77 2.14 -18.17 -14.62
C LYS A 77 0.75 -18.60 -15.08
N GLU A 78 -0.20 -17.69 -15.02
CA GLU A 78 -1.60 -17.95 -15.39
C GLU A 78 -1.86 -17.74 -16.89
N GLY A 79 -0.87 -17.31 -17.68
CA GLY A 79 -1.01 -17.03 -19.11
C GLY A 79 -2.00 -15.89 -19.38
N ALA A 80 -1.95 -14.84 -18.55
CA ALA A 80 -2.86 -13.70 -18.66
C ALA A 80 -2.55 -12.86 -19.90
N ASP A 81 -3.59 -12.33 -20.54
CA ASP A 81 -3.48 -11.43 -21.70
C ASP A 81 -3.16 -9.99 -21.28
N ALA A 82 -3.58 -9.60 -20.08
CA ALA A 82 -3.44 -8.25 -19.58
C ALA A 82 -3.33 -8.20 -18.05
N ILE A 83 -2.77 -7.11 -17.53
CA ILE A 83 -2.76 -6.77 -16.11
C ILE A 83 -3.57 -5.50 -15.90
N CYS A 84 -4.52 -5.54 -14.97
CA CYS A 84 -5.33 -4.40 -14.59
C CYS A 84 -4.90 -3.86 -13.22
N HIS A 85 -4.81 -2.54 -13.09
CA HIS A 85 -4.61 -1.88 -11.81
C HIS A 85 -5.60 -0.73 -11.60
N GLY A 86 -5.93 -0.46 -10.33
CA GLY A 86 -6.86 0.59 -9.93
C GLY A 86 -6.18 1.89 -9.49
N CYS A 87 -4.94 2.14 -9.89
CA CYS A 87 -4.26 3.38 -9.54
C CYS A 87 -4.88 4.58 -10.25
N THR A 88 -5.06 5.68 -9.52
CA THR A 88 -5.60 6.91 -10.10
C THR A 88 -4.69 7.45 -11.19
N GLY A 89 -5.26 8.11 -12.20
CA GLY A 89 -4.52 8.69 -13.32
C GLY A 89 -3.63 9.89 -12.96
N LYS A 90 -3.72 10.38 -11.72
CA LYS A 90 -3.02 11.59 -11.23
C LYS A 90 -1.84 11.27 -10.31
N GLY A 91 -1.81 10.06 -9.70
CA GLY A 91 -0.82 9.69 -8.70
C GLY A 91 0.43 9.03 -9.27
N ASN A 92 1.45 8.88 -8.42
CA ASN A 92 2.71 8.23 -8.78
C ASN A 92 2.60 6.69 -8.84
N ASP A 93 1.58 6.10 -8.23
CA ASP A 93 1.47 4.64 -8.11
C ASP A 93 1.30 3.97 -9.48
N GLN A 94 0.53 4.57 -10.39
CA GLN A 94 0.42 4.08 -11.76
C GLN A 94 1.79 3.95 -12.44
N VAL A 95 2.66 4.95 -12.27
CA VAL A 95 4.02 4.94 -12.87
C VAL A 95 4.85 3.82 -12.25
N ARG A 96 4.81 3.64 -10.94
CA ARG A 96 5.54 2.59 -10.22
C ARG A 96 5.13 1.20 -10.65
N PHE A 97 3.82 0.94 -10.75
CA PHE A 97 3.30 -0.33 -11.26
C PHE A 97 3.67 -0.54 -12.74
N GLU A 98 3.34 0.41 -13.60
CA GLU A 98 3.49 0.23 -15.04
C GLU A 98 4.93 0.14 -15.51
N LEU A 99 5.86 0.94 -14.97
CA LEU A 99 7.27 0.83 -15.32
C LEU A 99 7.84 -0.53 -14.90
N THR A 100 7.45 -1.04 -13.74
CA THR A 100 7.85 -2.37 -13.29
C THR A 100 7.29 -3.46 -14.20
N LEU A 101 5.99 -3.38 -14.53
CA LEU A 101 5.35 -4.34 -15.42
C LEU A 101 5.95 -4.28 -16.83
N LYS A 102 6.21 -3.09 -17.37
CA LYS A 102 6.83 -2.93 -18.70
C LYS A 102 8.27 -3.46 -18.73
N ALA A 103 8.98 -3.41 -17.62
CA ALA A 103 10.33 -3.97 -17.53
C ALA A 103 10.31 -5.51 -17.47
N LEU A 104 9.32 -6.12 -16.81
CA LEU A 104 9.27 -7.56 -16.54
C LEU A 104 8.43 -8.34 -17.57
N CYS A 105 7.40 -7.73 -18.13
CA CYS A 105 6.51 -8.32 -19.14
C CYS A 105 6.11 -7.26 -20.19
N PRO A 106 7.06 -6.83 -21.05
CA PRO A 106 6.89 -5.68 -21.95
C PRO A 106 5.74 -5.84 -22.96
N ASP A 107 5.45 -7.07 -23.35
CA ASP A 107 4.42 -7.38 -24.36
C ASP A 107 3.01 -7.52 -23.75
N MET A 108 2.89 -7.54 -22.40
CA MET A 108 1.60 -7.69 -21.74
C MET A 108 0.84 -6.36 -21.76
N ALA A 109 -0.46 -6.43 -22.11
CA ALA A 109 -1.33 -5.26 -22.07
C ALA A 109 -1.55 -4.78 -20.63
N ILE A 110 -1.65 -3.46 -20.46
CA ILE A 110 -1.99 -2.84 -19.18
C ILE A 110 -3.35 -2.17 -19.30
N ILE A 111 -4.25 -2.49 -18.39
CA ILE A 111 -5.59 -1.91 -18.29
C ILE A 111 -5.60 -0.99 -17.07
N ALA A 112 -5.86 0.29 -17.28
CA ALA A 112 -5.92 1.30 -16.24
C ALA A 112 -7.27 2.04 -16.32
N PRO A 113 -8.34 1.52 -15.71
CA PRO A 113 -9.70 2.04 -15.88
C PRO A 113 -9.85 3.53 -15.55
N TRP A 114 -9.13 4.02 -14.56
CA TRP A 114 -9.12 5.43 -14.17
C TRP A 114 -8.75 6.41 -15.30
N ARG A 115 -8.11 5.96 -16.36
CA ARG A 115 -7.80 6.80 -17.53
C ARG A 115 -8.92 6.83 -18.55
N GLU A 116 -9.86 5.90 -18.46
CA GLU A 116 -10.91 5.69 -19.44
C GLU A 116 -12.29 6.03 -18.87
N TRP A 117 -12.46 6.01 -17.56
CA TRP A 117 -13.70 6.32 -16.87
C TRP A 117 -13.90 7.82 -16.71
N ASP A 118 -15.16 8.25 -16.75
CA ASP A 118 -15.58 9.62 -16.45
C ASP A 118 -15.76 9.87 -14.93
N ILE A 119 -15.11 9.06 -14.09
CA ILE A 119 -15.10 9.20 -12.63
C ILE A 119 -13.94 10.11 -12.24
N GLU A 120 -14.23 11.25 -11.64
CA GLU A 120 -13.24 12.28 -11.31
C GLU A 120 -13.01 12.44 -9.80
N SER A 121 -13.93 11.91 -8.98
CA SER A 121 -13.92 12.08 -7.53
C SER A 121 -14.17 10.75 -6.78
N ARG A 122 -13.78 10.75 -5.50
CA ARG A 122 -14.03 9.63 -4.59
C ARG A 122 -15.53 9.40 -4.34
N ASP A 123 -16.32 10.45 -4.36
CA ASP A 123 -17.77 10.35 -4.17
C ASP A 123 -18.43 9.64 -5.36
N GLU A 124 -18.02 9.95 -6.59
CA GLU A 124 -18.48 9.26 -7.80
C GLU A 124 -18.03 7.79 -7.82
N GLU A 125 -16.83 7.49 -7.29
CA GLU A 125 -16.36 6.11 -7.12
C GLU A 125 -17.25 5.32 -6.16
N ILE A 126 -17.67 5.94 -5.05
CA ILE A 126 -18.59 5.35 -4.09
C ILE A 126 -19.97 5.14 -4.73
N ASP A 127 -20.49 6.14 -5.45
CA ASP A 127 -21.77 6.05 -6.17
C ASP A 127 -21.76 4.92 -7.21
N TYR A 128 -20.64 4.78 -7.95
CA TYR A 128 -20.44 3.66 -8.87
C TYR A 128 -20.48 2.31 -8.15
N ALA A 129 -19.77 2.20 -7.03
CA ALA A 129 -19.72 0.96 -6.27
C ALA A 129 -21.08 0.58 -5.68
N GLU A 130 -21.84 1.56 -5.19
CA GLU A 130 -23.22 1.35 -4.71
C GLU A 130 -24.16 0.90 -5.84
N ALA A 131 -24.09 1.57 -7.00
CA ALA A 131 -24.90 1.22 -8.17
C ALA A 131 -24.65 -0.21 -8.68
N HIS A 132 -23.42 -0.70 -8.50
CA HIS A 132 -23.00 -2.05 -8.93
C HIS A 132 -22.99 -3.08 -7.79
N ASN A 133 -23.50 -2.74 -6.59
CA ASN A 133 -23.51 -3.60 -5.41
C ASN A 133 -22.12 -4.13 -5.02
N ILE A 134 -21.08 -3.32 -5.20
CA ILE A 134 -19.72 -3.65 -4.80
C ILE A 134 -19.59 -3.44 -3.29
N PRO A 135 -19.20 -4.45 -2.50
CA PRO A 135 -19.09 -4.28 -1.06
C PRO A 135 -17.95 -3.34 -0.69
N LEU A 136 -18.28 -2.19 -0.12
CA LEU A 136 -17.32 -1.23 0.42
C LEU A 136 -17.32 -1.28 1.95
N LYS A 137 -16.13 -1.23 2.54
CA LYS A 137 -15.93 -1.00 3.98
C LYS A 137 -15.73 0.50 4.30
N ILE A 138 -15.87 1.37 3.30
CA ILE A 138 -15.51 2.79 3.38
C ILE A 138 -16.72 3.60 3.82
N ASN A 139 -16.51 4.47 4.83
CA ASN A 139 -17.46 5.49 5.25
C ASN A 139 -16.94 6.85 4.74
N ARG A 140 -17.81 7.65 4.11
CA ARG A 140 -17.50 8.98 3.55
C ARG A 140 -16.90 9.96 4.58
N GLU A 141 -17.18 9.75 5.87
CA GLU A 141 -16.87 10.72 6.92
C GLU A 141 -15.61 10.41 7.73
N THR A 142 -15.09 9.18 7.70
CA THR A 142 -14.10 8.75 8.69
C THR A 142 -12.84 8.10 8.13
N ASN A 143 -12.80 7.82 6.83
CA ASN A 143 -11.68 7.06 6.28
C ASN A 143 -10.65 7.93 5.58
N TYR A 144 -9.52 8.15 6.25
CA TYR A 144 -8.31 8.61 5.58
C TYR A 144 -7.83 7.56 4.57
N SER A 145 -7.25 8.00 3.46
CA SER A 145 -6.45 7.12 2.62
C SER A 145 -5.15 6.81 3.35
N LYS A 146 -4.83 5.53 3.50
CA LYS A 146 -3.67 5.06 4.25
C LYS A 146 -2.80 4.18 3.38
N ASP A 147 -1.50 4.46 3.37
CA ASP A 147 -0.48 3.59 2.81
C ASP A 147 0.32 2.97 3.95
N LYS A 148 -0.02 1.74 4.31
CA LYS A 148 0.61 0.97 5.39
C LYS A 148 1.41 -0.19 4.84
N ASN A 149 2.64 -0.34 5.33
CA ASN A 149 3.48 -1.50 5.07
C ASN A 149 4.49 -1.68 6.22
N LEU A 150 5.39 -2.65 6.14
CA LEU A 150 6.40 -2.89 7.19
C LEU A 150 7.37 -1.72 7.40
N TRP A 151 7.49 -0.80 6.46
CA TRP A 151 8.44 0.31 6.52
C TRP A 151 7.84 1.59 7.03
N HIS A 152 6.59 1.89 6.68
CA HIS A 152 5.95 3.15 7.05
C HIS A 152 4.43 3.08 7.05
N LEU A 153 3.83 4.15 7.55
CA LEU A 153 2.43 4.48 7.42
C LEU A 153 2.31 5.95 7.01
N SER A 154 1.57 6.23 5.96
CA SER A 154 1.18 7.59 5.59
C SER A 154 -0.33 7.73 5.53
N HIS A 155 -0.80 8.97 5.74
CA HIS A 155 -2.21 9.34 5.70
C HIS A 155 -2.43 10.49 4.75
N GLU A 156 -3.53 10.45 4.01
CA GLU A 156 -4.00 11.55 3.18
C GLU A 156 -5.53 11.59 3.13
N GLY A 157 -6.08 12.67 2.64
CA GLY A 157 -7.53 12.84 2.46
C GLY A 157 -8.22 13.54 3.63
N LEU A 158 -9.54 13.73 3.52
CA LEU A 158 -10.41 14.37 4.50
C LEU A 158 -9.90 15.77 4.94
N ASP A 159 -9.83 16.00 6.25
CA ASP A 159 -9.37 17.26 6.84
C ASP A 159 -7.89 17.57 6.57
N LEU A 160 -7.09 16.57 6.21
CA LEU A 160 -5.69 16.76 5.82
C LEU A 160 -5.51 17.43 4.45
N GLU A 161 -6.55 17.44 3.60
CA GLU A 161 -6.51 18.13 2.31
C GLU A 161 -6.46 19.67 2.46
N ASN A 162 -6.91 20.19 3.57
CA ASN A 162 -6.81 21.61 3.87
C ASN A 162 -5.60 21.87 4.76
N PRO A 163 -4.52 22.51 4.26
CA PRO A 163 -3.30 22.77 5.02
C PRO A 163 -3.48 23.75 6.19
N ALA A 164 -4.64 24.38 6.32
CA ALA A 164 -4.99 25.22 7.47
C ALA A 164 -5.48 24.38 8.67
N ASN A 165 -5.79 23.10 8.46
CA ASN A 165 -6.24 22.20 9.52
C ASN A 165 -5.03 21.59 10.25
N GLU A 166 -5.14 21.49 11.56
CA GLU A 166 -4.17 20.79 12.38
C GLU A 166 -4.40 19.27 12.29
N PRO A 167 -3.33 18.46 12.12
CA PRO A 167 -3.46 17.00 12.11
C PRO A 167 -4.01 16.45 13.43
N GLN A 168 -4.95 15.53 13.33
CA GLN A 168 -5.68 14.97 14.47
C GLN A 168 -4.92 13.81 15.14
N TYR A 169 -3.70 14.04 15.62
CA TYR A 169 -2.82 12.99 16.18
C TYR A 169 -3.44 12.20 17.34
N ASN A 170 -4.34 12.82 18.12
CA ASN A 170 -4.99 12.19 19.25
C ASN A 170 -6.31 11.48 18.87
N LYS A 171 -6.74 11.53 17.60
CA LYS A 171 -7.93 10.82 17.14
C LYS A 171 -7.69 9.31 17.21
N PRO A 172 -8.57 8.53 17.86
CA PRO A 172 -8.43 7.08 17.92
C PRO A 172 -8.27 6.45 16.54
N GLY A 173 -7.24 5.60 16.35
CA GLY A 173 -6.96 4.93 15.09
C GLY A 173 -6.29 5.82 14.01
N PHE A 174 -5.92 7.06 14.33
CA PHE A 174 -5.14 7.89 13.41
C PHE A 174 -3.68 7.39 13.35
N LEU A 175 -2.98 7.34 14.49
CA LEU A 175 -1.63 6.78 14.58
C LEU A 175 -1.70 5.28 14.89
N GLU A 176 -1.34 4.42 13.94
CA GLU A 176 -1.40 2.96 14.11
C GLU A 176 -0.03 2.33 14.45
N LEU A 177 1.06 3.01 14.10
CA LEU A 177 2.44 2.55 14.35
C LEU A 177 3.09 3.24 15.55
N GLY A 178 2.39 4.15 16.20
CA GLY A 178 2.90 4.92 17.33
C GLY A 178 1.77 5.61 18.07
N VAL A 179 2.15 6.53 18.96
CA VAL A 179 1.25 7.37 19.73
C VAL A 179 1.62 8.84 19.56
N SER A 180 0.69 9.75 19.87
CA SER A 180 1.00 11.19 19.87
C SER A 180 2.02 11.57 20.94
N PRO A 181 2.73 12.70 20.79
CA PRO A 181 3.66 13.17 21.80
C PRO A 181 3.03 13.28 23.19
N GLU A 182 1.77 13.70 23.28
CA GLU A 182 1.04 13.85 24.55
C GLU A 182 0.72 12.50 25.22
N GLN A 183 0.70 11.42 24.45
CA GLN A 183 0.45 10.05 24.93
C GLN A 183 1.74 9.25 25.10
N ALA A 184 2.87 9.79 24.65
CA ALA A 184 4.15 9.12 24.75
C ALA A 184 4.64 9.09 26.21
N PRO A 185 5.42 8.06 26.61
CA PRO A 185 6.01 8.00 27.94
C PRO A 185 6.99 9.15 28.20
N ASP A 186 6.92 9.77 29.38
CA ASP A 186 7.90 10.79 29.81
C ASP A 186 9.24 10.19 30.25
N THR A 187 9.29 8.88 30.44
CA THR A 187 10.50 8.17 30.85
C THR A 187 11.21 7.59 29.64
N PRO A 188 12.50 7.87 29.43
CA PRO A 188 13.29 7.30 28.36
C PRO A 188 13.30 5.77 28.40
N THR A 189 13.12 5.13 27.24
CA THR A 189 13.29 3.69 27.06
C THR A 189 14.56 3.43 26.26
N TYR A 190 15.48 2.65 26.82
CA TYR A 190 16.70 2.26 26.13
C TYR A 190 16.51 0.96 25.41
N ILE A 191 16.95 0.91 24.17
CA ILE A 191 16.92 -0.29 23.32
C ILE A 191 18.29 -0.49 22.69
N THR A 192 18.68 -1.76 22.47
CA THR A 192 19.88 -2.09 21.74
C THR A 192 19.52 -2.71 20.41
N LEU A 193 19.99 -2.09 19.32
CA LEU A 193 19.89 -2.61 17.96
C LEU A 193 21.25 -3.21 17.56
N HIS A 194 21.26 -4.46 17.18
CA HIS A 194 22.44 -5.11 16.65
C HIS A 194 22.41 -5.10 15.12
N PHE A 195 23.48 -4.57 14.51
CA PHE A 195 23.62 -4.51 13.06
C PHE A 195 24.85 -5.33 12.59
N GLU A 196 24.67 -6.05 11.50
CA GLU A 196 25.79 -6.68 10.79
C GLU A 196 25.75 -6.26 9.32
N LYS A 197 26.84 -5.66 8.85
CA LYS A 197 26.95 -5.14 7.46
C LYS A 197 25.80 -4.26 7.03
N GLY A 198 25.28 -3.44 7.96
CA GLY A 198 24.17 -2.53 7.74
C GLY A 198 22.77 -3.17 7.72
N ILE A 199 22.67 -4.43 8.14
CA ILE A 199 21.40 -5.14 8.30
C ILE A 199 21.06 -5.22 9.79
N PRO A 200 19.89 -4.79 10.25
CA PRO A 200 19.45 -4.99 11.62
C PRO A 200 19.12 -6.46 11.84
N LEU A 201 19.77 -7.09 12.82
CA LEU A 201 19.60 -8.51 13.14
C LEU A 201 18.76 -8.76 14.38
N SER A 202 18.81 -7.87 15.36
CA SER A 202 18.04 -8.01 16.58
C SER A 202 17.73 -6.67 17.24
N LEU A 203 16.66 -6.68 18.03
CA LEU A 203 16.23 -5.61 18.93
C LEU A 203 16.13 -6.21 20.34
N ILE A 204 16.81 -5.62 21.29
CA ILE A 204 16.80 -6.05 22.70
C ILE A 204 16.36 -4.86 23.54
N HIS A 205 15.35 -5.05 24.39
CA HIS A 205 14.99 -4.13 25.47
C HIS A 205 15.93 -4.38 26.64
N ILE A 206 16.49 -3.31 27.19
CA ILE A 206 17.37 -3.34 28.37
C ILE A 206 16.58 -2.87 29.58
#